data_817408451a7421191c710fc96b692a54
#
_entry.id   817408451a7421191c710fc96b692a54
#
_cell.length_a   1.000
_cell.length_b   1.000
_cell.length_c   1.000
_cell.angle_alpha   90.00
_cell.angle_beta   90.00
_cell.angle_gamma   90.00
#
_symmetry.space_group_name_H-M   'P 1'
#
loop_
_entity.id
_entity.type
_entity.pdbx_description
1 polymer ?
#
loop_
_entity_poly.entity_id
_entity_poly.type
_entity_poly.pdbx_seq_one_letter_code
_entity_poly.pdbx_strand_id
1 'polypeptide(L)'
;FKIGAAKTGMLADSERVEAVVRNLQKVDFGPLIVDPVMVAKGGHHLLEAEAVQTIKEQLLPLATVVTPNLPEAEVLLETTIKTEQEMQTAAKKLQQLGTKNIIMKGGHSTNQQAADYVLMEDGSSFWLSAPRIVTKNTHGTGDTFSACIAAELAKGMPLEAAIVIGKQFIQGAISQAISVGHGHGPTNHWAQLTQDIQVIKA
;
A
#
# COMPACT_ATOMS: atom_id res chain seq x y z
N PHE A 1 15.81 19.34 10.64
CA PHE A 1 14.38 19.05 10.75
C PHE A 1 14.19 17.63 11.29
N LYS A 2 13.19 17.44 12.16
CA LYS A 2 12.76 16.10 12.57
C LYS A 2 11.78 15.56 11.52
N ILE A 3 12.08 14.41 10.93
CA ILE A 3 11.19 13.72 10.01
C ILE A 3 10.26 12.82 10.84
N GLY A 4 8.96 12.90 10.60
CA GLY A 4 7.96 12.17 11.38
C GLY A 4 7.59 10.80 10.80
N ALA A 5 7.72 10.62 9.50
CA ALA A 5 7.53 9.36 8.76
C ALA A 5 8.08 9.48 7.35
N ALA A 6 8.31 8.37 6.69
CA ALA A 6 8.73 8.32 5.29
C ALA A 6 7.94 7.27 4.51
N LYS A 7 7.87 7.43 3.20
CA LYS A 7 7.36 6.40 2.30
C LYS A 7 8.27 6.21 1.08
N THR A 8 8.30 5.00 0.55
CA THR A 8 8.84 4.71 -0.77
C THR A 8 7.72 4.27 -1.72
N GLY A 9 7.88 4.54 -2.99
CA GLY A 9 7.06 4.02 -4.08
C GLY A 9 7.93 3.27 -5.09
N MET A 10 7.76 3.54 -6.38
CA MET A 10 8.52 2.90 -7.46
C MET A 10 10.01 3.29 -7.41
N LEU A 11 10.90 2.30 -7.31
CA LEU A 11 12.35 2.48 -7.18
C LEU A 11 13.14 1.99 -8.41
N ALA A 12 12.49 1.70 -9.50
CA ALA A 12 13.02 1.35 -10.81
C ALA A 12 13.99 0.15 -10.87
N ASP A 13 15.08 0.14 -10.12
CA ASP A 13 16.15 -0.88 -10.16
C ASP A 13 16.81 -1.14 -8.81
N SER A 14 17.65 -2.17 -8.74
CA SER A 14 18.38 -2.61 -7.54
C SER A 14 19.25 -1.50 -6.96
N GLU A 15 19.97 -0.75 -7.82
CA GLU A 15 20.88 0.30 -7.36
C GLU A 15 20.16 1.39 -6.56
N ARG A 16 18.95 1.78 -7.03
CA ARG A 16 18.11 2.75 -6.32
C ARG A 16 17.57 2.20 -5.02
N VAL A 17 17.14 0.93 -5.00
CA VAL A 17 16.71 0.26 -3.76
C VAL A 17 17.84 0.25 -2.74
N GLU A 18 19.04 -0.16 -3.12
CA GLU A 18 20.20 -0.17 -2.25
C GLU A 18 20.59 1.23 -1.75
N ALA A 19 20.51 2.23 -2.63
CA ALA A 19 20.78 3.61 -2.23
C ALA A 19 19.79 4.11 -1.16
N VAL A 20 18.50 3.76 -1.31
CA VAL A 20 17.46 4.05 -0.31
C VAL A 20 17.76 3.33 0.99
N VAL A 21 18.01 2.02 0.95
CA VAL A 21 18.33 1.19 2.13
C VAL A 21 19.53 1.75 2.89
N ARG A 22 20.64 2.04 2.20
CA ARG A 22 21.83 2.63 2.82
C ARG A 22 21.55 3.96 3.55
N ASN A 23 20.63 4.77 3.05
CA ASN A 23 20.28 6.04 3.70
C ASN A 23 19.29 5.85 4.85
N LEU A 24 18.32 4.94 4.72
CA LEU A 24 17.39 4.57 5.80
C LEU A 24 18.12 4.02 7.05
N GLN A 25 19.23 3.31 6.83
CA GLN A 25 20.07 2.80 7.93
C GLN A 25 20.92 3.87 8.63
N LYS A 26 21.17 5.01 7.97
CA LYS A 26 22.01 6.10 8.51
C LYS A 26 21.21 7.19 9.20
N VAL A 27 19.96 7.39 8.82
CA VAL A 27 19.12 8.50 9.27
C VAL A 27 17.80 7.95 9.76
N ASP A 28 17.37 8.38 10.94
CA ASP A 28 16.03 8.09 11.45
C ASP A 28 14.99 8.93 10.69
N PHE A 29 14.22 8.27 9.84
CA PHE A 29 13.10 8.84 9.09
C PHE A 29 11.74 8.59 9.77
N GLY A 30 11.71 8.03 10.98
CA GLY A 30 10.48 7.57 11.62
C GLY A 30 9.89 6.32 10.95
N PRO A 31 8.60 6.04 11.15
CA PRO A 31 7.92 4.92 10.50
C PRO A 31 8.07 4.96 8.98
N LEU A 32 8.45 3.82 8.40
CA LEU A 32 8.62 3.66 6.95
C LEU A 32 7.43 2.90 6.34
N ILE A 33 6.78 3.50 5.37
CA ILE A 33 5.75 2.86 4.55
C ILE A 33 6.37 2.48 3.20
N VAL A 34 6.35 1.20 2.84
CA VAL A 34 6.81 0.73 1.54
C VAL A 34 5.59 0.37 0.67
N ASP A 35 5.34 1.16 -0.37
CA ASP A 35 4.41 0.80 -1.44
C ASP A 35 5.23 0.13 -2.55
N PRO A 36 5.20 -1.21 -2.65
CA PRO A 36 6.14 -1.96 -3.50
C PRO A 36 5.68 -1.97 -4.94
N VAL A 37 5.71 -0.82 -5.60
CA VAL A 37 5.26 -0.66 -6.99
C VAL A 37 6.16 -1.45 -7.92
N MET A 38 5.63 -2.56 -8.45
CA MET A 38 6.35 -3.49 -9.34
C MET A 38 5.65 -3.74 -10.66
N VAL A 39 4.35 -3.47 -10.72
CA VAL A 39 3.51 -3.75 -11.88
C VAL A 39 2.73 -2.51 -12.28
N ALA A 40 2.85 -2.11 -13.53
CA ALA A 40 2.06 -1.00 -14.07
C ALA A 40 0.58 -1.38 -14.21
N LYS A 41 -0.30 -0.37 -14.23
CA LYS A 41 -1.68 -0.55 -14.72
C LYS A 41 -1.64 -1.09 -16.15
N GLY A 42 -2.02 -2.32 -16.35
CA GLY A 42 -1.93 -3.02 -17.63
C GLY A 42 -1.05 -4.27 -17.57
N GLY A 43 -0.50 -4.60 -16.41
CA GLY A 43 0.19 -5.87 -16.14
C GLY A 43 1.65 -5.92 -16.59
N HIS A 44 2.21 -4.82 -17.09
CA HIS A 44 3.64 -4.79 -17.43
C HIS A 44 4.50 -4.72 -16.17
N HIS A 45 5.48 -5.61 -16.05
CA HIS A 45 6.49 -5.54 -15.01
C HIS A 45 7.31 -4.26 -15.18
N LEU A 46 7.42 -3.49 -14.11
CA LEU A 46 8.20 -2.26 -14.04
C LEU A 46 9.61 -2.49 -13.50
N LEU A 47 9.82 -3.63 -12.83
CA LEU A 47 11.08 -3.99 -12.19
C LEU A 47 11.62 -5.29 -12.78
N GLU A 48 12.94 -5.36 -12.86
CA GLU A 48 13.67 -6.59 -13.14
C GLU A 48 13.67 -7.52 -11.90
N ALA A 49 13.88 -8.81 -12.12
CA ALA A 49 13.85 -9.81 -11.04
C ALA A 49 14.86 -9.51 -9.92
N GLU A 50 16.03 -8.97 -10.27
CA GLU A 50 17.05 -8.57 -9.32
C GLU A 50 16.56 -7.45 -8.38
N ALA A 51 15.85 -6.45 -8.90
CA ALA A 51 15.28 -5.38 -8.10
C ALA A 51 14.20 -5.90 -7.14
N VAL A 52 13.36 -6.84 -7.58
CA VAL A 52 12.37 -7.51 -6.73
C VAL A 52 13.06 -8.22 -5.57
N GLN A 53 14.13 -8.96 -5.85
CA GLN A 53 14.89 -9.66 -4.81
C GLN A 53 15.53 -8.69 -3.82
N THR A 54 16.12 -7.60 -4.30
CA THR A 54 16.71 -6.56 -3.46
C THR A 54 15.66 -5.91 -2.54
N ILE A 55 14.45 -5.66 -3.05
CA ILE A 55 13.33 -5.18 -2.24
C ILE A 55 12.97 -6.20 -1.13
N LYS A 56 12.82 -7.48 -1.50
CA LYS A 56 12.48 -8.55 -0.53
C LYS A 56 13.51 -8.65 0.60
N GLU A 57 14.79 -8.65 0.25
CA GLU A 57 15.88 -8.94 1.19
C GLU A 57 16.32 -7.73 2.01
N GLN A 58 16.26 -6.53 1.42
CA GLN A 58 16.89 -5.37 2.04
C GLN A 58 15.89 -4.27 2.45
N LEU A 59 14.83 -4.03 1.67
CA LEU A 59 13.90 -2.93 1.95
C LEU A 59 12.74 -3.35 2.83
N LEU A 60 12.09 -4.50 2.54
CA LEU A 60 10.95 -4.97 3.32
C LEU A 60 11.25 -5.16 4.82
N PRO A 61 12.42 -5.67 5.25
CA PRO A 61 12.75 -5.77 6.67
C PRO A 61 12.84 -4.43 7.40
N LEU A 62 13.01 -3.32 6.68
CA LEU A 62 13.03 -1.97 7.27
C LEU A 62 11.63 -1.34 7.36
N ALA A 63 10.63 -1.94 6.70
CA ALA A 63 9.31 -1.37 6.60
C ALA A 63 8.51 -1.52 7.90
N THR A 64 7.95 -0.41 8.39
CA THR A 64 6.91 -0.43 9.41
C THR A 64 5.61 -1.00 8.83
N VAL A 65 5.29 -0.63 7.58
CA VAL A 65 4.11 -1.10 6.84
C VAL A 65 4.48 -1.32 5.39
N VAL A 66 4.04 -2.45 4.82
CA VAL A 66 4.07 -2.66 3.37
C VAL A 66 2.63 -2.70 2.81
N THR A 67 2.42 -2.08 1.65
CA THR A 67 1.08 -1.91 1.06
C THR A 67 0.95 -2.53 -0.34
N PRO A 68 1.21 -3.82 -0.55
CA PRO A 68 1.12 -4.44 -1.86
C PRO A 68 -0.34 -4.57 -2.33
N ASN A 69 -0.57 -4.42 -3.63
CA ASN A 69 -1.77 -4.95 -4.27
C ASN A 69 -1.61 -6.44 -4.55
N LEU A 70 -2.68 -7.11 -5.02
CA LEU A 70 -2.63 -8.56 -5.27
C LEU A 70 -1.54 -8.94 -6.28
N PRO A 71 -1.42 -8.31 -7.47
CA PRO A 71 -0.33 -8.60 -8.40
C PRO A 71 1.08 -8.39 -7.81
N GLU A 72 1.29 -7.36 -7.00
CA GLU A 72 2.58 -7.10 -6.33
C GLU A 72 2.89 -8.18 -5.29
N ALA A 73 1.90 -8.60 -4.52
CA ALA A 73 2.06 -9.69 -3.55
C ALA A 73 2.33 -11.03 -4.24
N GLU A 74 1.70 -11.31 -5.38
CA GLU A 74 1.95 -12.49 -6.20
C GLU A 74 3.39 -12.53 -6.71
N VAL A 75 3.93 -11.40 -7.16
CA VAL A 75 5.34 -11.27 -7.57
C VAL A 75 6.27 -11.48 -6.39
N LEU A 76 6.04 -10.82 -5.25
CA LEU A 76 6.87 -10.94 -4.06
C LEU A 76 6.93 -12.36 -3.51
N LEU A 77 5.83 -13.11 -3.59
CA LEU A 77 5.69 -14.46 -3.01
C LEU A 77 5.77 -15.58 -4.03
N GLU A 78 5.92 -15.26 -5.33
CA GLU A 78 5.95 -16.22 -6.43
C GLU A 78 4.75 -17.20 -6.38
N THR A 79 3.55 -16.64 -6.12
CA THR A 79 2.32 -17.40 -5.91
C THR A 79 1.14 -16.68 -6.56
N THR A 80 -0.01 -17.35 -6.63
CA THR A 80 -1.26 -16.75 -7.11
C THR A 80 -2.22 -16.57 -5.93
N ILE A 81 -2.95 -15.45 -5.91
CA ILE A 81 -3.88 -15.07 -4.84
C ILE A 81 -5.25 -14.80 -5.44
N LYS A 82 -6.23 -15.70 -5.21
CA LYS A 82 -7.58 -15.62 -5.79
C LYS A 82 -8.68 -15.46 -4.75
N THR A 83 -8.42 -15.88 -3.52
CA THR A 83 -9.40 -15.91 -2.43
C THR A 83 -8.96 -15.06 -1.24
N GLU A 84 -9.90 -14.67 -0.39
CA GLU A 84 -9.62 -13.98 0.87
C GLU A 84 -8.72 -14.80 1.80
N GLN A 85 -8.91 -16.13 1.82
CA GLN A 85 -8.07 -17.02 2.62
C GLN A 85 -6.61 -17.05 2.12
N GLU A 86 -6.42 -17.04 0.79
CA GLU A 86 -5.09 -16.93 0.19
C GLU A 86 -4.47 -15.56 0.45
N MET A 87 -5.26 -14.51 0.44
CA MET A 87 -4.83 -13.15 0.78
C MET A 87 -4.34 -13.05 2.23
N GLN A 88 -5.06 -13.65 3.19
CA GLN A 88 -4.64 -13.75 4.59
C GLN A 88 -3.34 -14.55 4.74
N THR A 89 -3.24 -15.68 4.01
CA THR A 89 -2.04 -16.53 4.01
C THR A 89 -0.84 -15.78 3.41
N ALA A 90 -1.05 -15.05 2.33
CA ALA A 90 -0.03 -14.22 1.68
C ALA A 90 0.46 -13.10 2.62
N ALA A 91 -0.44 -12.43 3.35
CA ALA A 91 -0.06 -11.42 4.32
C ALA A 91 0.87 -11.98 5.41
N LYS A 92 0.57 -13.18 5.94
CA LYS A 92 1.44 -13.88 6.91
C LYS A 92 2.81 -14.22 6.31
N LYS A 93 2.87 -14.66 5.05
CA LYS A 93 4.14 -14.94 4.36
C LYS A 93 4.96 -13.66 4.16
N LEU A 94 4.33 -12.54 3.78
CA LEU A 94 5.00 -11.26 3.67
C LEU A 94 5.56 -10.79 5.01
N GLN A 95 4.83 -11.00 6.11
CA GLN A 95 5.32 -10.67 7.45
C GLN A 95 6.56 -11.48 7.81
N GLN A 96 6.66 -12.74 7.37
CA GLN A 96 7.84 -13.58 7.55
C GLN A 96 9.09 -13.08 6.80
N LEU A 97 8.93 -12.19 5.80
CA LEU A 97 10.04 -11.51 5.14
C LEU A 97 10.61 -10.34 5.97
N GLY A 98 10.13 -10.15 7.19
CA GLY A 98 10.64 -9.17 8.15
C GLY A 98 9.81 -7.88 8.25
N THR A 99 8.78 -7.70 7.44
CA THR A 99 7.90 -6.54 7.53
C THR A 99 6.98 -6.65 8.75
N LYS A 100 6.82 -5.56 9.50
CA LYS A 100 6.01 -5.57 10.74
C LYS A 100 4.51 -5.65 10.48
N ASN A 101 3.99 -4.80 9.62
CA ASN A 101 2.56 -4.70 9.33
C ASN A 101 2.30 -4.75 7.83
N ILE A 102 1.23 -5.42 7.43
CA ILE A 102 0.89 -5.66 6.03
C ILE A 102 -0.50 -5.09 5.73
N ILE A 103 -0.62 -4.35 4.63
CA ILE A 103 -1.90 -3.95 4.07
C ILE A 103 -2.01 -4.54 2.66
N MET A 104 -2.71 -5.66 2.54
CA MET A 104 -3.01 -6.28 1.24
C MET A 104 -4.15 -5.53 0.56
N LYS A 105 -3.86 -4.79 -0.51
CA LYS A 105 -4.88 -4.01 -1.24
C LYS A 105 -5.72 -4.92 -2.15
N GLY A 106 -7.01 -5.08 -1.84
CA GLY A 106 -7.96 -5.92 -2.60
C GLY A 106 -8.66 -5.21 -3.76
N GLY A 107 -8.26 -3.99 -4.09
CA GLY A 107 -8.90 -3.20 -5.16
C GLY A 107 -8.86 -3.84 -6.56
N HIS A 108 -8.01 -4.83 -6.80
CA HIS A 108 -7.90 -5.57 -8.06
C HIS A 108 -8.86 -6.77 -8.17
N SER A 109 -9.59 -7.13 -7.10
CA SER A 109 -10.65 -8.14 -7.17
C SER A 109 -11.84 -7.62 -7.99
N THR A 110 -12.72 -8.51 -8.45
CA THR A 110 -13.94 -8.16 -9.20
C THR A 110 -15.18 -8.00 -8.30
N ASN A 111 -15.01 -8.09 -6.99
CA ASN A 111 -16.11 -8.02 -6.02
C ASN A 111 -16.76 -6.63 -5.98
N GLN A 112 -18.03 -6.55 -5.56
CA GLN A 112 -18.74 -5.30 -5.38
C GLN A 112 -18.14 -4.41 -4.26
N GLN A 113 -17.39 -5.02 -3.35
CA GLN A 113 -16.65 -4.34 -2.30
C GLN A 113 -15.15 -4.31 -2.64
N ALA A 114 -14.51 -3.19 -2.37
CA ALA A 114 -13.07 -3.02 -2.40
C ALA A 114 -12.54 -3.21 -0.97
N ALA A 115 -12.23 -4.48 -0.63
CA ALA A 115 -11.77 -4.86 0.69
C ALA A 115 -10.24 -5.00 0.72
N ASP A 116 -9.60 -4.35 1.69
CA ASP A 116 -8.18 -4.51 1.99
C ASP A 116 -8.03 -5.30 3.29
N TYR A 117 -7.09 -6.24 3.33
CA TYR A 117 -6.77 -7.01 4.53
C TYR A 117 -5.56 -6.41 5.23
N VAL A 118 -5.70 -6.17 6.53
CA VAL A 118 -4.63 -5.64 7.38
C VAL A 118 -4.20 -6.70 8.38
N LEU A 119 -2.90 -6.97 8.43
CA LEU A 119 -2.26 -7.82 9.44
C LEU A 119 -1.26 -6.97 10.22
N MET A 120 -1.46 -6.86 11.53
CA MET A 120 -0.61 -6.08 12.43
C MET A 120 0.55 -6.92 12.98
N GLU A 121 1.59 -6.25 13.47
CA GLU A 121 2.79 -6.88 14.06
C GLU A 121 2.45 -7.80 15.25
N ASP A 122 1.43 -7.47 16.03
CA ASP A 122 0.96 -8.27 17.16
C ASP A 122 0.10 -9.48 16.79
N GLY A 123 -0.13 -9.71 15.49
CA GLY A 123 -0.95 -10.78 14.95
C GLY A 123 -2.46 -10.45 14.88
N SER A 124 -2.89 -9.31 15.39
CA SER A 124 -4.26 -8.85 15.17
C SER A 124 -4.50 -8.53 13.70
N SER A 125 -5.73 -8.69 13.24
CA SER A 125 -6.07 -8.46 11.84
C SER A 125 -7.49 -7.98 11.65
N PHE A 126 -7.71 -7.23 10.56
CA PHE A 126 -9.02 -6.71 10.21
C PHE A 126 -9.12 -6.44 8.71
N TRP A 127 -10.35 -6.36 8.22
CA TRP A 127 -10.68 -5.93 6.87
C TRP A 127 -11.13 -4.48 6.85
N LEU A 128 -10.70 -3.75 5.83
CA LEU A 128 -11.23 -2.43 5.49
C LEU A 128 -12.03 -2.55 4.21
N SER A 129 -13.34 -2.51 4.32
CA SER A 129 -14.26 -2.66 3.20
C SER A 129 -14.92 -1.33 2.83
N ALA A 130 -15.03 -1.06 1.53
CA ALA A 130 -15.72 0.09 0.99
C ALA A 130 -16.46 -0.30 -0.30
N PRO A 131 -17.57 0.37 -0.65
CA PRO A 131 -18.22 0.17 -1.93
C PRO A 131 -17.25 0.42 -3.10
N ARG A 132 -17.25 -0.48 -4.08
CA ARG A 132 -16.43 -0.31 -5.28
C ARG A 132 -16.99 0.81 -6.16
N ILE A 133 -16.15 1.77 -6.48
CA ILE A 133 -16.50 2.87 -7.38
C ILE A 133 -16.00 2.53 -8.77
N VAL A 134 -16.93 2.48 -9.73
CA VAL A 134 -16.60 2.26 -11.14
C VAL A 134 -16.16 3.59 -11.76
N THR A 135 -14.85 3.73 -11.96
CA THR A 135 -14.25 4.95 -12.51
C THR A 135 -12.95 4.64 -13.23
N LYS A 136 -12.59 5.48 -14.19
CA LYS A 136 -11.25 5.48 -14.82
C LYS A 136 -10.24 6.38 -14.08
N ASN A 137 -10.69 7.20 -13.14
CA ASN A 137 -9.85 8.15 -12.39
C ASN A 137 -9.19 7.47 -11.19
N THR A 138 -8.31 6.52 -11.46
CA THR A 138 -7.64 5.68 -10.46
C THR A 138 -6.11 5.78 -10.53
N HIS A 139 -5.57 6.72 -11.31
CA HIS A 139 -4.13 6.93 -11.36
C HIS A 139 -3.64 7.55 -10.04
N GLY A 140 -2.63 6.92 -9.43
CA GLY A 140 -2.07 7.38 -8.17
C GLY A 140 -2.81 6.90 -6.90
N THR A 141 -3.81 6.01 -6.99
CA THR A 141 -4.58 5.54 -5.82
C THR A 141 -3.70 4.87 -4.75
N GLY A 142 -2.77 4.00 -5.14
CA GLY A 142 -1.84 3.33 -4.20
C GLY A 142 -0.91 4.34 -3.54
N ASP A 143 -0.34 5.23 -4.34
CA ASP A 143 0.54 6.29 -3.88
C ASP A 143 -0.17 7.23 -2.90
N THR A 144 -1.37 7.70 -3.24
CA THR A 144 -2.19 8.55 -2.37
C THR A 144 -2.52 7.86 -1.04
N PHE A 145 -2.86 6.57 -1.08
CA PHE A 145 -3.18 5.80 0.12
C PHE A 145 -1.97 5.68 1.06
N SER A 146 -0.83 5.23 0.54
CA SER A 146 0.41 5.09 1.33
C SER A 146 0.94 6.43 1.83
N ALA A 147 0.81 7.50 1.03
CA ALA A 147 1.20 8.86 1.43
C ALA A 147 0.31 9.41 2.55
N CYS A 148 -1.00 9.16 2.51
CA CYS A 148 -1.91 9.56 3.57
C CYS A 148 -1.56 8.86 4.90
N ILE A 149 -1.31 7.54 4.88
CA ILE A 149 -0.87 6.79 6.07
C ILE A 149 0.43 7.40 6.64
N ALA A 150 1.42 7.67 5.79
CA ALA A 150 2.67 8.29 6.22
C ALA A 150 2.43 9.66 6.86
N ALA A 151 1.57 10.49 6.29
CA ALA A 151 1.24 11.81 6.82
C ALA A 151 0.55 11.73 8.19
N GLU A 152 -0.37 10.80 8.40
CA GLU A 152 -1.05 10.61 9.68
C GLU A 152 -0.08 10.06 10.76
N LEU A 153 0.80 9.14 10.40
CA LEU A 153 1.86 8.67 11.31
C LEU A 153 2.83 9.81 11.69
N ALA A 154 3.18 10.67 10.74
CA ALA A 154 4.03 11.83 11.01
C ALA A 154 3.39 12.84 11.97
N LYS A 155 2.06 12.89 12.05
CA LYS A 155 1.30 13.67 13.03
C LYS A 155 1.21 12.97 14.40
N GLY A 156 1.72 11.75 14.54
CA GLY A 156 1.67 10.96 15.77
C GLY A 156 0.42 10.12 15.96
N MET A 157 -0.36 9.91 14.90
CA MET A 157 -1.53 9.02 14.98
C MET A 157 -1.10 7.56 15.18
N PRO A 158 -1.84 6.76 15.98
CA PRO A 158 -1.65 5.32 16.04
C PRO A 158 -1.82 4.67 14.65
N LEU A 159 -1.05 3.61 14.37
CA LEU A 159 -1.01 3.00 13.04
C LEU A 159 -2.39 2.53 12.54
N GLU A 160 -3.17 1.86 13.36
CA GLU A 160 -4.53 1.42 12.98
C GLU A 160 -5.41 2.60 12.55
N ALA A 161 -5.40 3.69 13.32
CA ALA A 161 -6.16 4.89 13.00
C ALA A 161 -5.65 5.56 11.69
N ALA A 162 -4.34 5.63 11.50
CA ALA A 162 -3.73 6.16 10.27
C ALA A 162 -4.14 5.34 9.03
N ILE A 163 -4.20 4.01 9.15
CA ILE A 163 -4.66 3.11 8.08
C ILE A 163 -6.14 3.34 7.74
N VAL A 164 -7.00 3.45 8.76
CA VAL A 164 -8.45 3.73 8.57
C VAL A 164 -8.65 5.08 7.88
N ILE A 165 -7.98 6.14 8.35
CA ILE A 165 -8.03 7.48 7.74
C ILE A 165 -7.54 7.41 6.28
N GLY A 166 -6.45 6.70 6.02
CA GLY A 166 -5.94 6.47 4.66
C GLY A 166 -7.00 5.86 3.74
N LYS A 167 -7.72 4.84 4.22
CA LYS A 167 -8.83 4.21 3.47
C LYS A 167 -10.00 5.17 3.24
N GLN A 168 -10.38 5.94 4.26
CA GLN A 168 -11.43 6.97 4.15
C GLN A 168 -11.03 8.04 3.12
N PHE A 169 -9.77 8.48 3.15
CA PHE A 169 -9.28 9.49 2.23
C PHE A 169 -9.27 9.00 0.80
N ILE A 170 -8.69 7.82 0.54
CA ILE A 170 -8.63 7.31 -0.84
C ILE A 170 -10.00 6.99 -1.43
N GLN A 171 -10.94 6.49 -0.62
CA GLN A 171 -12.31 6.29 -1.05
C GLN A 171 -13.00 7.63 -1.39
N GLY A 172 -12.80 8.66 -0.57
CA GLY A 172 -13.25 10.02 -0.84
C GLY A 172 -12.62 10.59 -2.11
N ALA A 173 -11.30 10.42 -2.29
CA ALA A 173 -10.56 10.91 -3.44
C ALA A 173 -11.00 10.27 -4.77
N ILE A 174 -11.47 9.03 -4.73
CA ILE A 174 -12.02 8.33 -5.89
C ILE A 174 -13.48 8.74 -6.15
N SER A 175 -14.32 8.85 -5.11
CA SER A 175 -15.75 9.18 -5.23
C SER A 175 -16.00 10.63 -5.66
N GLN A 176 -15.16 11.55 -5.18
CA GLN A 176 -15.21 12.98 -5.49
C GLN A 176 -14.26 13.32 -6.65
N ALA A 177 -14.28 12.50 -7.70
CA ALA A 177 -13.35 12.59 -8.82
C ALA A 177 -13.37 13.98 -9.49
N ILE A 178 -12.19 14.43 -9.89
CA ILE A 178 -12.02 15.63 -10.72
C ILE A 178 -11.89 15.24 -12.20
N SER A 179 -12.45 16.06 -13.10
CA SER A 179 -12.32 15.83 -14.53
C SER A 179 -11.16 16.64 -15.09
N VAL A 180 -10.08 15.95 -15.46
CA VAL A 180 -8.88 16.55 -16.06
C VAL A 180 -8.46 15.72 -17.26
N GLY A 181 -8.49 16.32 -18.45
CA GLY A 181 -8.12 15.65 -19.70
C GLY A 181 -9.08 14.53 -20.12
N HIS A 182 -8.62 13.64 -21.00
CA HIS A 182 -9.45 12.60 -21.63
C HIS A 182 -8.98 11.15 -21.34
N GLY A 183 -7.86 10.98 -20.64
CA GLY A 183 -7.29 9.68 -20.29
C GLY A 183 -7.74 9.15 -18.93
N HIS A 184 -6.88 8.34 -18.30
CA HIS A 184 -7.03 7.95 -16.90
C HIS A 184 -6.74 9.15 -16.00
N GLY A 185 -7.79 9.66 -15.34
CA GLY A 185 -7.68 10.84 -14.48
C GLY A 185 -6.98 10.53 -13.14
N PRO A 186 -6.43 11.58 -12.49
CA PRO A 186 -5.80 11.46 -11.18
C PRO A 186 -6.84 11.31 -10.07
N THR A 187 -6.37 10.90 -8.88
CA THR A 187 -7.13 11.00 -7.65
C THR A 187 -7.30 12.47 -7.23
N ASN A 188 -8.41 12.77 -6.56
CA ASN A 188 -8.69 14.11 -6.05
C ASN A 188 -8.06 14.31 -4.66
N HIS A 189 -6.96 15.06 -4.59
CA HIS A 189 -6.27 15.34 -3.32
C HIS A 189 -6.96 16.41 -2.45
N TRP A 190 -8.00 17.07 -2.93
CA TRP A 190 -8.84 18.03 -2.17
C TRP A 190 -10.13 17.38 -1.65
N ALA A 191 -10.28 16.06 -1.83
CA ALA A 191 -11.46 15.35 -1.39
C ALA A 191 -11.62 15.35 0.14
N GLN A 192 -12.86 15.30 0.59
CA GLN A 192 -13.20 15.08 1.99
C GLN A 192 -13.14 13.59 2.31
N LEU A 193 -12.86 13.26 3.58
CA LEU A 193 -12.94 11.89 4.08
C LEU A 193 -14.37 11.35 3.93
N THR A 194 -14.49 10.10 3.49
CA THR A 194 -15.80 9.41 3.48
C THR A 194 -16.00 8.63 4.77
N GLN A 195 -17.26 8.43 5.14
CA GLN A 195 -17.65 7.55 6.25
C GLN A 195 -18.08 6.14 5.77
N ASP A 196 -18.05 5.88 4.45
CA ASP A 196 -18.52 4.62 3.85
C ASP A 196 -17.50 3.49 3.97
N ILE A 197 -16.73 3.47 5.06
CA ILE A 197 -15.73 2.43 5.36
C ILE A 197 -16.23 1.57 6.50
N GLN A 198 -16.15 0.26 6.32
CA GLN A 198 -16.42 -0.72 7.36
C GLN A 198 -15.10 -1.34 7.82
N VAL A 199 -14.87 -1.37 9.12
CA VAL A 199 -13.78 -2.08 9.79
C VAL A 199 -14.34 -3.38 10.35
N ILE A 200 -13.91 -4.52 9.83
CA ILE A 200 -14.42 -5.85 10.18
C ILE A 200 -13.26 -6.65 10.78
N LYS A 201 -13.34 -7.02 12.04
CA LYS A 201 -12.31 -7.88 12.68
C LYS A 201 -12.26 -9.24 11.97
N ALA A 202 -11.07 -9.73 11.70
CA ALA A 202 -10.81 -11.01 11.03
C ALA A 202 -10.40 -12.08 12.03
#